data_6ecb27608b6d08d0a486251541362e86
#
_entry.id   6ecb27608b6d08d0a486251541362e86
#
_cell.length_a   1.000
_cell.length_b   1.000
_cell.length_c   1.000
_cell.angle_alpha   90.00
_cell.angle_beta   90.00
_cell.angle_gamma   90.00
#
_symmetry.space_group_name_H-M   'P 1'
#
loop_
_entity.id
_entity.type
_entity.pdbx_description
1 polymer ?
#
loop_
_entity_poly.entity_id
_entity_poly.type
_entity_poly.pdbx_seq_one_letter_code
_entity_poly.pdbx_strand_id
1 'polypeptide(L)'
;MIPRHFALLAGAALLTACASSGAPASLTRMGPEAARERARADSLRYPYTKADIDFMSGMIHHHAQAIQIAEWAPSRGASPALIRLTERIINAQTDEIRLMQTWLRDRNLEVPTPNPAGMPMKMNGMDHVMPMPGMLTDAQLRQLDAARGPEFDRLFLTFMIQHHRGAVTMVDTLLASNGAALDETVFKFAADVSVDQTTEIKRMLQMLLEGNTP
;
A
#
# COMPACT_ATOMS: atom_id res chain seq x y z
N MET A 1 58.75 -2.14 72.60
CA MET A 1 57.91 -3.00 71.74
C MET A 1 56.51 -2.40 71.71
N ILE A 2 56.10 -1.78 70.58
CA ILE A 2 54.84 -1.09 70.45
C ILE A 2 54.12 -1.79 69.28
N PRO A 3 52.90 -2.34 69.43
CA PRO A 3 52.15 -2.90 68.27
C PRO A 3 51.42 -1.80 67.55
N ARG A 4 51.58 -1.78 66.27
CA ARG A 4 50.86 -0.94 65.29
C ARG A 4 49.46 -1.54 64.95
N HIS A 5 48.43 -0.77 65.27
CA HIS A 5 47.06 -1.10 64.80
C HIS A 5 46.87 -0.56 63.42
N PHE A 6 46.60 -1.46 62.47
CA PHE A 6 46.12 -1.10 61.11
C PHE A 6 44.62 -0.96 61.18
N ALA A 7 44.11 0.23 60.90
CA ALA A 7 42.71 0.46 60.69
C ALA A 7 42.41 0.26 59.22
N LEU A 8 41.56 -0.72 58.88
CA LEU A 8 40.98 -0.93 57.55
C LEU A 8 39.80 0.02 57.39
N LEU A 9 39.92 0.98 56.47
CA LEU A 9 38.84 1.80 55.97
C LEU A 9 38.13 1.02 54.84
N ALA A 10 36.92 0.54 55.10
CA ALA A 10 36.04 -0.03 54.12
C ALA A 10 35.35 1.12 53.37
N GLY A 11 35.77 1.37 52.16
CA GLY A 11 35.10 2.28 51.23
C GLY A 11 33.88 1.61 50.59
N ALA A 12 32.68 2.03 50.99
CA ALA A 12 31.45 1.64 50.32
C ALA A 12 31.31 2.44 49.02
N ALA A 13 31.54 1.80 47.87
CA ALA A 13 31.25 2.35 46.58
C ALA A 13 29.72 2.24 46.30
N LEU A 14 29.03 3.36 46.33
CA LEU A 14 27.65 3.48 45.89
C LEU A 14 27.63 3.41 44.39
N LEU A 15 27.31 2.24 43.84
CA LEU A 15 26.94 2.06 42.42
C LEU A 15 25.52 2.62 42.23
N THR A 16 25.39 3.85 41.76
CA THR A 16 24.15 4.39 41.21
C THR A 16 23.90 3.71 39.86
N ALA A 17 23.11 2.64 39.90
CA ALA A 17 22.57 2.05 38.68
C ALA A 17 21.54 3.03 38.10
N CYS A 18 21.88 3.69 37.00
CA CYS A 18 20.90 4.34 36.12
C CYS A 18 20.01 3.25 35.57
N ALA A 19 18.89 2.99 36.21
CA ALA A 19 17.82 2.20 35.67
C ALA A 19 17.18 3.03 34.53
N SER A 20 17.63 2.82 33.28
CA SER A 20 16.88 3.21 32.12
C SER A 20 15.62 2.33 32.08
N SER A 21 14.51 2.84 32.62
CA SER A 21 13.19 2.20 32.56
C SER A 21 12.57 2.36 31.18
N GLY A 22 13.27 1.87 30.16
CA GLY A 22 12.72 1.57 28.86
C GLY A 22 12.40 0.09 28.80
N ALA A 23 11.30 -0.34 29.45
CA ALA A 23 10.78 -1.68 29.19
C ALA A 23 10.49 -1.77 27.69
N PRO A 24 11.01 -2.78 26.95
CA PRO A 24 10.64 -2.97 25.55
C PRO A 24 9.13 -3.13 25.49
N ALA A 25 8.47 -2.36 24.62
CA ALA A 25 7.05 -2.50 24.37
C ALA A 25 6.76 -3.99 24.16
N SER A 26 5.95 -4.55 25.05
CA SER A 26 5.68 -5.99 25.04
C SER A 26 5.03 -6.34 23.72
N LEU A 27 5.70 -7.14 22.89
CA LEU A 27 5.20 -7.69 21.62
C LEU A 27 3.89 -8.49 21.80
N THR A 28 3.47 -8.71 23.04
CA THR A 28 2.26 -9.45 23.41
C THR A 28 1.01 -8.58 23.51
N ARG A 29 1.12 -7.25 23.50
CA ARG A 29 -0.06 -6.37 23.47
C ARG A 29 -0.70 -6.41 22.09
N MET A 30 -1.96 -6.87 22.03
CA MET A 30 -2.79 -6.94 20.84
C MET A 30 -3.86 -5.84 20.90
N GLY A 31 -4.37 -5.44 19.71
CA GLY A 31 -5.46 -4.49 19.59
C GLY A 31 -5.06 -3.12 19.01
N PRO A 32 -6.07 -2.25 18.73
CA PRO A 32 -5.85 -0.98 18.02
C PRO A 32 -4.92 -0.01 18.74
N GLU A 33 -4.95 0.03 20.07
CA GLU A 33 -4.08 0.92 20.85
C GLU A 33 -2.61 0.50 20.76
N ALA A 34 -2.34 -0.80 20.88
CA ALA A 34 -0.99 -1.34 20.71
C ALA A 34 -0.47 -1.18 19.28
N ALA A 35 -1.35 -1.24 18.26
CA ALA A 35 -0.98 -0.97 16.87
C ALA A 35 -0.54 0.49 16.69
N ARG A 36 -1.28 1.45 17.26
CA ARG A 36 -0.91 2.88 17.24
C ARG A 36 0.40 3.17 17.97
N GLU A 37 0.62 2.51 19.10
CA GLU A 37 1.84 2.66 19.89
C GLU A 37 3.07 2.16 19.11
N ARG A 38 2.95 1.00 18.44
CA ARG A 38 3.99 0.48 17.54
C ARG A 38 4.22 1.42 16.36
N ALA A 39 3.15 1.84 15.66
CA ALA A 39 3.25 2.76 14.52
C ALA A 39 3.93 4.08 14.90
N ARG A 40 3.66 4.60 16.10
CA ARG A 40 4.33 5.80 16.62
C ARG A 40 5.82 5.55 16.88
N ALA A 41 6.18 4.42 17.48
CA ALA A 41 7.58 4.06 17.72
C ALA A 41 8.33 3.87 16.39
N ASP A 42 7.72 3.22 15.42
CA ASP A 42 8.29 3.02 14.09
C ASP A 42 8.46 4.36 13.35
N SER A 43 7.49 5.26 13.44
CA SER A 43 7.57 6.61 12.83
C SER A 43 8.68 7.48 13.42
N LEU A 44 9.09 7.24 14.67
CA LEU A 44 10.24 7.92 15.27
C LEU A 44 11.57 7.33 14.77
N ARG A 45 11.60 6.05 14.44
CA ARG A 45 12.78 5.33 13.96
C ARG A 45 12.93 5.41 12.44
N TYR A 46 11.82 5.30 11.73
CA TYR A 46 11.71 5.31 10.28
C TYR A 46 10.61 6.32 9.89
N PRO A 47 10.95 7.61 9.77
CA PRO A 47 9.95 8.64 9.50
C PRO A 47 9.34 8.45 8.13
N TYR A 48 8.02 8.59 8.06
CA TYR A 48 7.29 8.69 6.80
C TYR A 48 7.20 10.15 6.35
N THR A 49 7.06 10.35 5.06
CA THR A 49 6.97 11.67 4.41
C THR A 49 5.56 11.91 3.86
N LYS A 50 5.34 13.12 3.33
CA LYS A 50 4.12 13.40 2.57
C LYS A 50 3.99 12.49 1.33
N ALA A 51 5.11 12.13 0.68
CA ALA A 51 5.08 11.24 -0.46
C ALA A 51 4.57 9.84 -0.10
N ASP A 52 4.90 9.32 1.09
CA ASP A 52 4.36 8.07 1.60
C ASP A 52 2.84 8.15 1.83
N ILE A 53 2.37 9.26 2.42
CA ILE A 53 0.94 9.49 2.64
C ILE A 53 0.20 9.59 1.30
N ASP A 54 0.74 10.36 0.35
CA ASP A 54 0.14 10.54 -0.97
C ASP A 54 0.08 9.22 -1.76
N PHE A 55 1.14 8.40 -1.67
CA PHE A 55 1.19 7.07 -2.27
C PHE A 55 0.14 6.13 -1.68
N MET A 56 0.11 6.00 -0.35
CA MET A 56 -0.85 5.11 0.33
C MET A 56 -2.30 5.56 0.09
N SER A 57 -2.57 6.87 0.14
CA SER A 57 -3.91 7.41 -0.10
C SER A 57 -4.32 7.29 -1.56
N GLY A 58 -3.44 7.64 -2.49
CA GLY A 58 -3.70 7.57 -3.93
C GLY A 58 -3.93 6.15 -4.43
N MET A 59 -3.13 5.19 -3.94
CA MET A 59 -3.23 3.78 -4.34
C MET A 59 -4.55 3.14 -3.89
N ILE A 60 -5.18 3.62 -2.80
CA ILE A 60 -6.54 3.20 -2.41
C ILE A 60 -7.55 3.48 -3.54
N HIS A 61 -7.51 4.68 -4.13
CA HIS A 61 -8.40 5.06 -5.21
C HIS A 61 -8.06 4.34 -6.52
N HIS A 62 -6.77 4.19 -6.79
CA HIS A 62 -6.27 3.44 -7.94
C HIS A 62 -6.80 2.00 -7.91
N HIS A 63 -6.62 1.28 -6.82
CA HIS A 63 -7.11 -0.08 -6.64
C HIS A 63 -8.64 -0.18 -6.71
N ALA A 64 -9.35 0.82 -6.21
CA ALA A 64 -10.81 0.85 -6.30
C ALA A 64 -11.31 0.80 -7.75
N GLN A 65 -10.62 1.44 -8.72
CA GLN A 65 -11.00 1.35 -10.13
C GLN A 65 -10.74 -0.04 -10.70
N ALA A 66 -9.60 -0.66 -10.39
CA ALA A 66 -9.33 -2.02 -10.86
C ALA A 66 -10.37 -3.02 -10.36
N ILE A 67 -10.74 -2.94 -9.08
CA ILE A 67 -11.81 -3.77 -8.50
C ILE A 67 -13.12 -3.53 -9.24
N GLN A 68 -13.54 -2.28 -9.41
CA GLN A 68 -14.78 -1.93 -10.12
C GLN A 68 -14.87 -2.57 -11.50
N ILE A 69 -13.82 -2.44 -12.33
CA ILE A 69 -13.86 -2.99 -13.68
C ILE A 69 -13.69 -4.51 -13.71
N ALA A 70 -12.99 -5.08 -12.72
CA ALA A 70 -12.85 -6.53 -12.57
C ALA A 70 -14.21 -7.20 -12.20
N GLU A 71 -15.02 -6.54 -11.39
CA GLU A 71 -16.37 -7.00 -11.03
C GLU A 71 -17.34 -7.08 -12.22
N TRP A 72 -17.05 -6.40 -13.33
CA TRP A 72 -17.89 -6.47 -14.52
C TRP A 72 -17.74 -7.79 -15.28
N ALA A 73 -16.61 -8.49 -15.15
CA ALA A 73 -16.26 -9.65 -15.97
C ALA A 73 -17.37 -10.73 -16.06
N PRO A 74 -17.99 -11.19 -14.96
CA PRO A 74 -19.03 -12.22 -15.05
C PRO A 74 -20.24 -11.77 -15.86
N SER A 75 -20.69 -10.52 -15.70
CA SER A 75 -21.88 -9.98 -16.37
C SER A 75 -21.63 -9.59 -17.83
N ARG A 76 -20.38 -9.51 -18.25
CA ARG A 76 -19.95 -9.16 -19.62
C ARG A 76 -19.60 -10.38 -20.47
N GLY A 77 -19.81 -11.60 -19.94
CA GLY A 77 -19.54 -12.84 -20.65
C GLY A 77 -18.04 -13.09 -20.87
N ALA A 78 -17.22 -12.68 -19.91
CA ALA A 78 -15.78 -12.91 -19.93
C ALA A 78 -15.45 -14.41 -19.96
N SER A 79 -14.30 -14.75 -20.57
CA SER A 79 -13.80 -16.13 -20.59
C SER A 79 -13.48 -16.64 -19.18
N PRO A 80 -13.54 -17.97 -18.96
CA PRO A 80 -13.17 -18.55 -17.67
C PRO A 80 -11.74 -18.20 -17.21
N ALA A 81 -10.83 -17.98 -18.16
CA ALA A 81 -9.47 -17.57 -17.86
C ALA A 81 -9.42 -16.14 -17.32
N LEU A 82 -10.19 -15.23 -17.93
CA LEU A 82 -10.28 -13.84 -17.45
C LEU A 82 -11.00 -13.76 -16.10
N ILE A 83 -12.08 -14.50 -15.90
CA ILE A 83 -12.79 -14.55 -14.59
C ILE A 83 -11.83 -14.93 -13.48
N ARG A 84 -11.00 -15.97 -13.64
CA ARG A 84 -10.01 -16.35 -12.62
C ARG A 84 -8.97 -15.26 -12.37
N LEU A 85 -8.59 -14.49 -13.39
CA LEU A 85 -7.69 -13.35 -13.23
C LEU A 85 -8.36 -12.24 -12.43
N THR A 86 -9.60 -11.87 -12.80
CA THR A 86 -10.34 -10.79 -12.11
C THR A 86 -10.64 -11.12 -10.66
N GLU A 87 -10.98 -12.36 -10.32
CA GLU A 87 -11.15 -12.81 -8.93
C GLU A 87 -9.86 -12.62 -8.09
N ARG A 88 -8.70 -12.95 -8.66
CA ARG A 88 -7.41 -12.72 -7.98
C ARG A 88 -7.14 -11.23 -7.78
N ILE A 89 -7.37 -10.41 -8.79
CA ILE A 89 -7.20 -8.94 -8.71
C ILE A 89 -8.10 -8.38 -7.61
N ILE A 90 -9.39 -8.75 -7.59
CA ILE A 90 -10.34 -8.28 -6.58
C ILE A 90 -9.86 -8.63 -5.17
N ASN A 91 -9.47 -9.89 -4.94
CA ASN A 91 -9.06 -10.35 -3.61
C ASN A 91 -7.77 -9.66 -3.16
N ALA A 92 -6.74 -9.66 -4.00
CA ALA A 92 -5.45 -9.06 -3.66
C ALA A 92 -5.59 -7.55 -3.39
N GLN A 93 -6.20 -6.81 -4.30
CA GLN A 93 -6.30 -5.35 -4.17
C GLN A 93 -7.28 -4.92 -3.07
N THR A 94 -8.27 -5.76 -2.71
CA THR A 94 -9.10 -5.51 -1.53
C THR A 94 -8.29 -5.61 -0.24
N ASP A 95 -7.40 -6.59 -0.12
CA ASP A 95 -6.54 -6.75 1.06
C ASP A 95 -5.49 -5.63 1.12
N GLU A 96 -4.95 -5.21 -0.02
CA GLU A 96 -4.02 -4.08 -0.13
C GLU A 96 -4.67 -2.75 0.28
N ILE A 97 -5.93 -2.50 -0.12
CA ILE A 97 -6.71 -1.34 0.37
C ILE A 97 -6.81 -1.36 1.88
N ARG A 98 -7.13 -2.51 2.49
CA ARG A 98 -7.22 -2.63 3.95
C ARG A 98 -5.88 -2.37 4.64
N LEU A 99 -4.77 -2.84 4.06
CA LEU A 99 -3.43 -2.57 4.56
C LEU A 99 -3.14 -1.07 4.56
N MET A 100 -3.37 -0.37 3.44
CA MET A 100 -3.15 1.07 3.32
C MET A 100 -4.03 1.86 4.30
N GLN A 101 -5.32 1.53 4.40
CA GLN A 101 -6.23 2.15 5.36
C GLN A 101 -5.81 1.92 6.81
N THR A 102 -5.27 0.74 7.13
CA THR A 102 -4.76 0.44 8.47
C THR A 102 -3.50 1.26 8.77
N TRP A 103 -2.57 1.33 7.83
CA TRP A 103 -1.35 2.13 7.97
C TRP A 103 -1.66 3.61 8.24
N LEU A 104 -2.59 4.20 7.49
CA LEU A 104 -3.06 5.59 7.69
C LEU A 104 -3.74 5.77 9.05
N ARG A 105 -4.65 4.87 9.42
CA ARG A 105 -5.39 4.92 10.69
C ARG A 105 -4.47 4.85 11.91
N ASP A 106 -3.48 3.97 11.88
CA ASP A 106 -2.57 3.77 12.99
C ASP A 106 -1.66 4.99 13.23
N ARG A 107 -1.50 5.83 12.22
CA ARG A 107 -0.76 7.11 12.27
C ARG A 107 -1.65 8.33 12.52
N ASN A 108 -2.95 8.12 12.78
CA ASN A 108 -3.98 9.16 12.92
C ASN A 108 -4.05 10.10 11.70
N LEU A 109 -3.77 9.56 10.51
CA LEU A 109 -3.93 10.26 9.24
C LEU A 109 -5.34 10.09 8.71
N GLU A 110 -5.74 10.95 7.77
CA GLU A 110 -7.00 10.80 7.05
C GLU A 110 -7.02 9.48 6.29
N VAL A 111 -8.12 8.74 6.45
CA VAL A 111 -8.32 7.44 5.78
C VAL A 111 -9.33 7.62 4.65
N PRO A 112 -8.89 7.62 3.39
CA PRO A 112 -9.79 7.80 2.27
C PRO A 112 -10.83 6.67 2.15
N THR A 113 -12.06 7.03 1.77
CA THR A 113 -13.01 6.05 1.25
C THR A 113 -12.62 5.73 -0.19
N PRO A 114 -12.48 4.45 -0.58
CA PRO A 114 -12.13 4.07 -1.94
C PRO A 114 -13.07 4.71 -2.96
N ASN A 115 -12.52 5.42 -3.95
CA ASN A 115 -13.28 6.08 -5.01
C ASN A 115 -12.68 5.70 -6.37
N PRO A 116 -13.38 4.91 -7.20
CA PRO A 116 -12.87 4.44 -8.48
C PRO A 116 -12.69 5.55 -9.54
N ALA A 117 -13.23 6.74 -9.30
CA ALA A 117 -13.00 7.89 -10.19
C ALA A 117 -11.64 8.56 -9.97
N GLY A 118 -11.01 8.35 -8.79
CA GLY A 118 -9.75 8.96 -8.40
C GLY A 118 -9.82 9.67 -7.05
N MET A 119 -8.78 10.42 -6.73
CA MET A 119 -8.67 11.15 -5.46
C MET A 119 -9.57 12.40 -5.46
N PRO A 120 -10.52 12.53 -4.52
CA PRO A 120 -11.26 13.76 -4.34
C PRO A 120 -10.34 14.89 -3.89
N MET A 121 -10.49 16.07 -4.49
CA MET A 121 -9.73 17.25 -4.11
C MET A 121 -10.56 18.52 -4.27
N LYS A 122 -10.21 19.57 -3.53
CA LYS A 122 -10.82 20.87 -3.71
C LYS A 122 -9.87 21.82 -4.43
N MET A 123 -10.31 22.39 -5.54
CA MET A 123 -9.60 23.44 -6.26
C MET A 123 -10.51 24.66 -6.40
N ASN A 124 -10.06 25.82 -5.94
CA ASN A 124 -10.83 27.07 -5.98
C ASN A 124 -12.25 26.94 -5.37
N GLY A 125 -12.39 26.16 -4.31
CA GLY A 125 -13.69 25.93 -3.62
C GLY A 125 -14.62 24.94 -4.32
N MET A 126 -14.25 24.39 -5.48
CA MET A 126 -15.01 23.37 -6.20
C MET A 126 -14.43 21.99 -5.96
N ASP A 127 -15.32 20.98 -5.94
CA ASP A 127 -14.92 19.58 -5.84
C ASP A 127 -14.43 19.08 -7.20
N HIS A 128 -13.23 18.54 -7.20
CA HIS A 128 -12.58 17.89 -8.34
C HIS A 128 -12.18 16.48 -7.99
N VAL A 129 -11.97 15.66 -9.00
CA VAL A 129 -11.40 14.32 -8.85
C VAL A 129 -10.13 14.26 -9.69
N MET A 130 -9.03 13.90 -9.06
CA MET A 130 -7.74 13.72 -9.74
C MET A 130 -7.52 12.23 -10.00
N PRO A 131 -7.49 11.80 -11.28
CA PRO A 131 -7.15 10.42 -11.61
C PRO A 131 -5.67 10.16 -11.33
N MET A 132 -5.35 8.96 -10.85
CA MET A 132 -3.98 8.51 -10.69
C MET A 132 -3.37 8.04 -12.03
N PRO A 133 -2.03 7.95 -12.15
CA PRO A 133 -1.39 7.44 -13.35
C PRO A 133 -1.99 6.10 -13.79
N GLY A 134 -2.25 5.93 -15.08
CA GLY A 134 -2.78 4.70 -15.65
C GLY A 134 -4.27 4.43 -15.45
N MET A 135 -4.98 5.16 -14.59
CA MET A 135 -6.42 5.01 -14.44
C MET A 135 -7.14 5.22 -15.77
N LEU A 136 -8.23 4.48 -15.96
CA LEU A 136 -9.07 4.59 -17.15
C LEU A 136 -9.85 5.90 -17.12
N THR A 137 -9.93 6.51 -18.29
CA THR A 137 -10.81 7.65 -18.51
C THR A 137 -12.28 7.20 -18.62
N ASP A 138 -13.21 8.15 -18.44
CA ASP A 138 -14.65 7.88 -18.64
C ASP A 138 -14.97 7.29 -20.01
N ALA A 139 -14.23 7.69 -21.05
CA ALA A 139 -14.41 7.14 -22.40
C ALA A 139 -13.99 5.67 -22.46
N GLN A 140 -12.86 5.31 -21.86
CA GLN A 140 -12.39 3.92 -21.78
C GLN A 140 -13.33 3.06 -20.92
N LEU A 141 -13.81 3.60 -19.78
CA LEU A 141 -14.79 2.92 -18.93
C LEU A 141 -16.08 2.61 -19.70
N ARG A 142 -16.64 3.61 -20.44
CA ARG A 142 -17.83 3.38 -21.29
C ARG A 142 -17.57 2.36 -22.39
N GLN A 143 -16.38 2.37 -23.01
CA GLN A 143 -16.01 1.40 -24.03
C GLN A 143 -15.96 -0.02 -23.46
N LEU A 144 -15.35 -0.19 -22.29
CA LEU A 144 -15.25 -1.48 -21.60
C LEU A 144 -16.62 -1.98 -21.15
N ASP A 145 -17.44 -1.08 -20.59
CA ASP A 145 -18.81 -1.40 -20.12
C ASP A 145 -19.73 -1.87 -21.24
N ALA A 146 -19.59 -1.31 -22.45
CA ALA A 146 -20.36 -1.71 -23.62
C ALA A 146 -19.91 -3.05 -24.23
N ALA A 147 -18.67 -3.46 -24.03
CA ALA A 147 -18.10 -4.67 -24.63
C ALA A 147 -18.65 -5.98 -24.01
N ARG A 148 -18.64 -7.06 -24.79
CA ARG A 148 -19.09 -8.40 -24.35
C ARG A 148 -18.20 -9.49 -24.91
N GLY A 149 -18.13 -10.63 -24.21
CA GLY A 149 -17.41 -11.82 -24.65
C GLY A 149 -15.94 -11.53 -25.00
N PRO A 150 -15.43 -12.04 -26.12
CA PRO A 150 -14.03 -11.88 -26.49
C PRO A 150 -13.57 -10.42 -26.60
N GLU A 151 -14.46 -9.50 -27.01
CA GLU A 151 -14.12 -8.09 -27.09
C GLU A 151 -13.96 -7.46 -25.71
N PHE A 152 -14.79 -7.87 -24.73
CA PHE A 152 -14.60 -7.48 -23.35
C PHE A 152 -13.25 -7.98 -22.82
N ASP A 153 -12.90 -9.24 -23.06
CA ASP A 153 -11.63 -9.82 -22.64
C ASP A 153 -10.44 -9.02 -23.19
N ARG A 154 -10.46 -8.72 -24.48
CA ARG A 154 -9.40 -7.96 -25.14
C ARG A 154 -9.26 -6.54 -24.57
N LEU A 155 -10.35 -5.83 -24.41
CA LEU A 155 -10.35 -4.47 -23.86
C LEU A 155 -9.95 -4.46 -22.38
N PHE A 156 -10.47 -5.38 -21.58
CA PHE A 156 -10.11 -5.52 -20.17
C PHE A 156 -8.62 -5.73 -20.02
N LEU A 157 -8.04 -6.70 -20.72
CA LEU A 157 -6.60 -6.99 -20.64
C LEU A 157 -5.77 -5.76 -21.07
N THR A 158 -6.16 -5.09 -22.16
CA THR A 158 -5.47 -3.90 -22.65
C THR A 158 -5.49 -2.77 -21.63
N PHE A 159 -6.65 -2.49 -21.07
CA PHE A 159 -6.84 -1.39 -20.13
C PHE A 159 -6.27 -1.71 -18.74
N MET A 160 -6.35 -2.96 -18.30
CA MET A 160 -5.74 -3.37 -17.02
C MET A 160 -4.22 -3.34 -17.10
N ILE A 161 -3.61 -3.66 -18.24
CA ILE A 161 -2.17 -3.46 -18.47
C ILE A 161 -1.79 -1.98 -18.33
N GLN A 162 -2.58 -1.07 -18.92
CA GLN A 162 -2.39 0.38 -18.76
C GLN A 162 -2.47 0.77 -17.28
N HIS A 163 -3.50 0.30 -16.59
CA HIS A 163 -3.75 0.58 -15.19
C HIS A 163 -2.60 0.09 -14.28
N HIS A 164 -2.15 -1.14 -14.46
CA HIS A 164 -1.04 -1.72 -13.71
C HIS A 164 0.30 -0.99 -13.94
N ARG A 165 0.56 -0.56 -15.19
CA ARG A 165 1.72 0.30 -15.48
C ARG A 165 1.66 1.61 -14.70
N GLY A 166 0.46 2.16 -14.51
CA GLY A 166 0.25 3.33 -13.67
C GLY A 166 0.63 3.10 -12.22
N ALA A 167 0.26 1.96 -11.64
CA ALA A 167 0.65 1.60 -10.29
C ALA A 167 2.19 1.50 -10.13
N VAL A 168 2.87 0.87 -11.11
CA VAL A 168 4.34 0.82 -11.13
C VAL A 168 4.93 2.23 -11.20
N THR A 169 4.37 3.11 -12.03
CA THR A 169 4.79 4.53 -12.10
C THR A 169 4.61 5.25 -10.76
N MET A 170 3.53 4.95 -10.01
CA MET A 170 3.34 5.52 -8.67
C MET A 170 4.39 5.01 -7.69
N VAL A 171 4.78 3.74 -7.75
CA VAL A 171 5.89 3.17 -6.96
C VAL A 171 7.21 3.87 -7.31
N ASP A 172 7.53 4.00 -8.60
CA ASP A 172 8.75 4.68 -9.07
C ASP A 172 8.81 6.14 -8.57
N THR A 173 7.68 6.84 -8.60
CA THR A 173 7.55 8.22 -8.10
C THR A 173 7.80 8.29 -6.59
N LEU A 174 7.25 7.36 -5.83
CA LEU A 174 7.48 7.25 -4.39
C LEU A 174 8.98 7.05 -4.10
N LEU A 175 9.59 6.05 -4.74
CA LEU A 175 10.99 5.69 -4.49
C LEU A 175 11.98 6.77 -4.96
N ALA A 176 11.60 7.59 -5.94
CA ALA A 176 12.36 8.76 -6.37
C ALA A 176 12.20 9.97 -5.43
N SER A 177 11.23 9.95 -4.52
CA SER A 177 10.95 11.05 -3.60
C SER A 177 11.94 11.05 -2.43
N ASN A 178 12.55 12.20 -2.15
CA ASN A 178 13.58 12.29 -1.12
C ASN A 178 13.04 11.95 0.28
N GLY A 179 13.64 10.96 0.92
CA GLY A 179 13.28 10.50 2.26
C GLY A 179 11.98 9.68 2.34
N ALA A 180 11.34 9.38 1.22
CA ALA A 180 10.18 8.48 1.17
C ALA A 180 10.59 7.00 1.25
N ALA A 181 9.63 6.14 1.54
CA ALA A 181 9.79 4.69 1.66
C ALA A 181 10.86 4.25 2.69
N LEU A 182 11.10 5.07 3.72
CA LEU A 182 11.91 4.65 4.88
C LEU A 182 11.07 3.87 5.91
N ASP A 183 9.76 4.09 5.94
CA ASP A 183 8.82 3.28 6.72
C ASP A 183 8.79 1.86 6.14
N GLU A 184 9.04 0.85 6.99
CA GLU A 184 9.15 -0.55 6.55
C GLU A 184 7.89 -1.07 5.86
N THR A 185 6.70 -0.67 6.35
CA THR A 185 5.43 -1.09 5.75
C THR A 185 5.24 -0.48 4.38
N VAL A 186 5.55 0.81 4.21
CA VAL A 186 5.45 1.50 2.92
C VAL A 186 6.43 0.90 1.92
N PHE A 187 7.70 0.71 2.33
CA PHE A 187 8.72 0.12 1.45
C PHE A 187 8.33 -1.28 0.98
N LYS A 188 7.95 -2.14 1.93
CA LYS A 188 7.53 -3.52 1.62
C LYS A 188 6.33 -3.53 0.69
N PHE A 189 5.30 -2.75 1.01
CA PHE A 189 4.09 -2.66 0.19
C PHE A 189 4.40 -2.15 -1.23
N ALA A 190 5.20 -1.10 -1.36
CA ALA A 190 5.60 -0.59 -2.68
C ALA A 190 6.38 -1.64 -3.50
N ALA A 191 7.27 -2.39 -2.85
CA ALA A 191 8.01 -3.49 -3.49
C ALA A 191 7.07 -4.63 -3.93
N ASP A 192 6.14 -5.05 -3.07
CA ASP A 192 5.15 -6.08 -3.38
C ASP A 192 4.27 -5.63 -4.57
N VAL A 193 3.72 -4.40 -4.55
CA VAL A 193 2.95 -3.83 -5.67
C VAL A 193 3.76 -3.85 -6.98
N SER A 194 5.02 -3.44 -6.96
CA SER A 194 5.88 -3.44 -8.17
C SER A 194 6.03 -4.83 -8.75
N VAL A 195 6.28 -5.85 -7.93
CA VAL A 195 6.46 -7.24 -8.36
C VAL A 195 5.15 -7.84 -8.88
N ASP A 196 4.08 -7.69 -8.11
CA ASP A 196 2.78 -8.30 -8.42
C ASP A 196 2.17 -7.69 -9.68
N GLN A 197 2.14 -6.36 -9.77
CA GLN A 197 1.61 -5.65 -10.95
C GLN A 197 2.43 -5.97 -12.22
N THR A 198 3.77 -6.05 -12.11
CA THR A 198 4.62 -6.43 -13.24
C THR A 198 4.39 -7.88 -13.67
N THR A 199 4.17 -8.78 -12.73
CA THR A 199 3.87 -10.19 -13.01
C THR A 199 2.50 -10.35 -13.66
N GLU A 200 1.50 -9.61 -13.19
CA GLU A 200 0.16 -9.61 -13.79
C GLU A 200 0.16 -9.00 -15.20
N ILE A 201 0.94 -7.93 -15.45
CA ILE A 201 1.14 -7.39 -16.81
C ILE A 201 1.66 -8.48 -17.74
N LYS A 202 2.69 -9.23 -17.34
CA LYS A 202 3.24 -10.34 -18.18
C LYS A 202 2.17 -11.39 -18.46
N ARG A 203 1.38 -11.76 -17.47
CA ARG A 203 0.28 -12.72 -17.63
C ARG A 203 -0.79 -12.20 -18.58
N MET A 204 -1.21 -10.93 -18.43
CA MET A 204 -2.20 -10.32 -19.33
C MET A 204 -1.70 -10.20 -20.76
N LEU A 205 -0.43 -9.85 -20.98
CA LEU A 205 0.16 -9.84 -22.31
C LEU A 205 0.15 -11.22 -22.95
N GLN A 206 0.47 -12.27 -22.17
CA GLN A 206 0.39 -13.66 -22.67
C GLN A 206 -1.05 -14.03 -23.06
N MET A 207 -2.04 -13.69 -22.23
CA MET A 207 -3.46 -13.96 -22.54
C MET A 207 -3.93 -13.23 -23.81
N LEU A 208 -3.45 -11.99 -24.06
CA LEU A 208 -3.73 -11.28 -25.30
C LEU A 208 -3.15 -11.98 -26.53
N LEU A 209 -1.95 -12.55 -26.43
CA LEU A 209 -1.34 -13.32 -27.52
C LEU A 209 -2.10 -14.63 -27.77
N GLU A 210 -2.47 -15.35 -26.72
CA GLU A 210 -3.24 -16.60 -26.81
C GLU A 210 -4.64 -16.37 -27.39
N GLY A 211 -5.32 -15.27 -27.03
CA GLY A 211 -6.64 -14.90 -27.55
C GLY A 211 -6.66 -14.41 -28.99
N ASN A 212 -5.49 -14.04 -29.56
CA ASN A 212 -5.33 -13.64 -30.97
C ASN A 212 -4.88 -14.81 -31.88
N THR A 213 -4.74 -16.02 -31.35
CA THR A 213 -4.43 -17.21 -32.15
C THR A 213 -5.74 -17.72 -32.77
N PRO A 214 -5.84 -17.89 -34.10
CA PRO A 214 -7.06 -18.31 -34.80
C PRO A 214 -7.48 -19.73 -34.41
#